data_44b25789f977aa1dcaeaf388f413229e
#
_entry.id   44b25789f977aa1dcaeaf388f413229e
#
_cell.length_a   1.000
_cell.length_b   1.000
_cell.length_c   1.000
_cell.angle_alpha   90.00
_cell.angle_beta   90.00
_cell.angle_gamma   90.00
#
_symmetry.space_group_name_H-M   'P 1'
#
loop_
_entity.id
_entity.type
_entity.pdbx_description
1 polymer ?
#
loop_
_entity_poly.entity_id
_entity_poly.type
_entity_poly.pdbx_seq_one_letter_code
_entity_poly.pdbx_strand_id
1 'polypeptide(L)'
;SSMGRTTASISLTPKFFNNTLSINANVKGLYIRNQFADEAAIGGAVSFDPTQPVKVPGQEIGNGYFMWLQPGTNAVIGIAPLNPASLIDDRSMKANVWRSIGNLQIDYIMPFLPELRANLNLGYDVSKSTQHNKMFPNSPITYKENKKLGLGQDEKLSQLKRNQLLDFY
;
A
#
# COMPACT_ATOMS: atom_id res chain seq x y z
N SER A 1 1.56 0.89 -12.72
CA SER A 1 1.90 1.00 -11.29
C SER A 1 2.94 2.10 -11.07
N SER A 2 2.88 2.78 -9.95
CA SER A 2 3.87 3.78 -9.56
C SER A 2 4.13 3.72 -8.05
N MET A 3 5.35 4.07 -7.64
CA MET A 3 5.76 4.15 -6.25
C MET A 3 6.54 5.45 -6.00
N GLY A 4 6.11 6.23 -5.03
CA GLY A 4 6.84 7.38 -4.51
C GLY A 4 7.25 7.11 -3.05
N ARG A 5 8.52 7.39 -2.69
CA ARG A 5 9.04 7.24 -1.34
C ARG A 5 9.79 8.49 -0.90
N THR A 6 9.45 9.01 0.26
CA THR A 6 10.18 10.09 0.94
C THR A 6 10.70 9.56 2.27
N THR A 7 11.95 9.84 2.59
CA THR A 7 12.59 9.42 3.84
C THR A 7 13.33 10.60 4.44
N ALA A 8 13.18 10.80 5.74
CA ALA A 8 13.95 11.74 6.53
C ALA A 8 14.52 11.02 7.75
N SER A 9 15.75 11.36 8.16
CA SER A 9 16.39 10.78 9.34
C SER A 9 17.22 11.83 10.09
N ILE A 10 17.20 11.72 11.41
CA ILE A 10 17.98 12.55 12.32
C ILE A 10 18.73 11.59 13.24
N SER A 11 20.01 11.86 13.44
CA SER A 11 20.89 11.14 14.36
C SER A 11 21.63 12.14 15.24
N LEU A 12 21.58 11.92 16.55
CA LEU A 12 22.22 12.76 17.56
C LEU A 12 23.03 11.87 18.51
N THR A 13 24.27 12.27 18.79
CA THR A 13 25.17 11.52 19.68
C THR A 13 25.86 12.45 20.70
N PRO A 14 25.09 13.20 21.51
CA PRO A 14 25.69 14.05 22.52
C PRO A 14 26.36 13.26 23.63
N LYS A 15 27.43 13.84 24.19
CA LYS A 15 28.15 13.33 25.34
C LYS A 15 28.21 14.38 26.42
N PHE A 16 28.04 13.98 27.67
CA PHE A 16 27.99 14.87 28.83
C PHE A 16 28.94 14.37 29.94
N PHE A 17 29.25 15.26 30.88
CA PHE A 17 30.03 14.95 32.07
C PHE A 17 31.38 14.26 31.76
N ASN A 18 32.22 14.88 30.92
CA ASN A 18 33.49 14.31 30.50
C ASN A 18 33.37 12.90 29.89
N ASN A 19 32.33 12.67 29.06
CA ASN A 19 32.04 11.40 28.41
C ASN A 19 31.49 10.28 29.33
N THR A 20 31.16 10.57 30.59
CA THR A 20 30.54 9.57 31.47
C THR A 20 29.10 9.26 31.11
N LEU A 21 28.40 10.18 30.44
CA LEU A 21 27.06 9.97 29.87
C LEU A 21 27.13 10.13 28.34
N SER A 22 26.78 9.09 27.61
CA SER A 22 26.64 9.10 26.16
C SER A 22 25.19 8.78 25.78
N ILE A 23 24.60 9.61 24.94
CA ILE A 23 23.27 9.41 24.42
C ILE A 23 23.37 9.22 22.91
N ASN A 24 22.76 8.17 22.37
CA ASN A 24 22.66 7.95 20.95
C ASN A 24 21.16 7.89 20.58
N ALA A 25 20.68 8.92 19.91
CA ALA A 25 19.27 9.03 19.52
C ALA A 25 19.17 9.06 17.99
N ASN A 26 18.42 8.12 17.44
CA ASN A 26 18.16 8.03 16.00
C ASN A 26 16.66 7.99 15.76
N VAL A 27 16.18 8.82 14.85
CA VAL A 27 14.79 8.81 14.41
C VAL A 27 14.74 8.84 12.89
N LYS A 28 13.98 7.95 12.31
CA LYS A 28 13.76 7.85 10.86
C LYS A 28 12.27 7.84 10.57
N GLY A 29 11.83 8.77 9.75
CA GLY A 29 10.48 8.82 9.21
C GLY A 29 10.48 8.47 7.72
N LEU A 30 9.47 7.73 7.28
CA LEU A 30 9.27 7.45 5.86
C LEU A 30 7.79 7.54 5.50
N TYR A 31 7.56 8.02 4.29
CA TYR A 31 6.25 8.08 3.67
C TYR A 31 6.31 7.45 2.28
N ILE A 32 5.44 6.48 2.03
CA ILE A 32 5.38 5.74 0.77
C ILE A 32 3.97 5.89 0.19
N ARG A 33 3.90 6.24 -1.09
CA ARG A 33 2.67 6.18 -1.90
C ARG A 33 2.86 5.11 -2.95
N ASN A 34 1.92 4.18 -3.00
CA ASN A 34 1.87 3.15 -4.03
C ASN A 34 0.57 3.29 -4.82
N GLN A 35 0.67 3.16 -6.13
CA GLN A 35 -0.46 2.95 -7.00
C GLN A 35 -0.21 1.65 -7.76
N PHE A 36 -1.08 0.67 -7.56
CA PHE A 36 -0.99 -0.63 -8.19
C PHE A 36 -1.83 -0.66 -9.46
N ALA A 37 -1.33 -1.35 -10.47
CA ALA A 37 -2.14 -1.76 -11.61
C ALA A 37 -2.79 -3.12 -11.28
N ASP A 38 -3.93 -3.40 -11.90
CA ASP A 38 -4.55 -4.71 -11.79
C ASP A 38 -3.74 -5.74 -12.60
N GLU A 39 -3.14 -6.70 -11.91
CA GLU A 39 -2.33 -7.77 -12.55
C GLU A 39 -3.17 -8.67 -13.45
N ALA A 40 -4.49 -8.77 -13.20
CA ALA A 40 -5.40 -9.51 -14.04
C ALA A 40 -5.47 -8.94 -15.47
N ALA A 41 -5.07 -7.67 -15.67
CA ALA A 41 -4.98 -7.06 -16.98
C ALA A 41 -3.98 -7.77 -17.91
N ILE A 42 -2.89 -8.32 -17.34
CA ILE A 42 -1.88 -9.08 -18.11
C ILE A 42 -2.49 -10.39 -18.61
N GLY A 43 -3.12 -11.16 -17.71
CA GLY A 43 -3.84 -12.38 -18.08
C GLY A 43 -4.99 -12.11 -19.05
N GLY A 44 -5.73 -11.02 -18.83
CA GLY A 44 -6.77 -10.53 -19.72
C GLY A 44 -6.22 -10.26 -21.13
N ALA A 45 -5.09 -9.57 -21.25
CA ALA A 45 -4.48 -9.26 -22.55
C ALA A 45 -4.05 -10.50 -23.34
N VAL A 46 -3.64 -11.56 -22.65
CA VAL A 46 -3.26 -12.84 -23.29
C VAL A 46 -4.47 -13.62 -23.80
N SER A 47 -5.58 -13.58 -23.06
CA SER A 47 -6.79 -14.38 -23.37
C SER A 47 -7.86 -13.62 -24.15
N PHE A 48 -7.75 -12.29 -24.24
CA PHE A 48 -8.70 -11.45 -24.98
C PHE A 48 -8.45 -11.56 -26.48
N ASP A 49 -9.56 -11.66 -27.25
CA ASP A 49 -9.48 -11.70 -28.71
C ASP A 49 -8.99 -10.36 -29.26
N PRO A 50 -7.81 -10.30 -29.93
CA PRO A 50 -7.23 -9.06 -30.43
C PRO A 50 -8.02 -8.43 -31.58
N THR A 51 -8.96 -9.16 -32.17
CA THR A 51 -9.83 -8.64 -33.25
C THR A 51 -10.98 -7.80 -32.71
N GLN A 52 -11.25 -7.89 -31.43
CA GLN A 52 -12.33 -7.12 -30.81
C GLN A 52 -11.90 -5.68 -30.50
N PRO A 53 -12.81 -4.70 -30.65
CA PRO A 53 -12.50 -3.32 -30.32
C PRO A 53 -12.30 -3.14 -28.81
N VAL A 54 -11.45 -2.20 -28.41
CA VAL A 54 -11.28 -1.85 -27.00
C VAL A 54 -12.55 -1.20 -26.44
N LYS A 55 -13.19 -0.33 -27.25
CA LYS A 55 -14.42 0.36 -26.88
C LYS A 55 -15.48 0.20 -27.98
N VAL A 56 -16.73 0.13 -27.56
CA VAL A 56 -17.90 0.02 -28.43
C VAL A 56 -18.74 1.30 -28.29
N PRO A 57 -18.81 2.14 -29.32
CA PRO A 57 -19.66 3.33 -29.29
C PRO A 57 -21.12 2.97 -29.03
N GLY A 58 -21.78 3.70 -28.13
CA GLY A 58 -23.19 3.48 -27.81
C GLY A 58 -23.48 2.30 -26.87
N GLN A 59 -22.48 1.58 -26.38
CA GLN A 59 -22.67 0.55 -25.38
C GLN A 59 -22.87 1.20 -24.00
N GLU A 60 -24.06 1.07 -23.41
CA GLU A 60 -24.41 1.67 -22.12
C GLU A 60 -23.74 0.97 -20.93
N ILE A 61 -23.55 -0.35 -21.03
CA ILE A 61 -22.90 -1.17 -19.99
C ILE A 61 -21.41 -1.28 -20.22
N GLY A 62 -20.65 -1.51 -19.14
CA GLY A 62 -19.19 -1.72 -19.22
C GLY A 62 -18.40 -0.44 -19.50
N ASN A 63 -18.92 0.76 -19.17
CA ASN A 63 -18.25 2.06 -19.43
C ASN A 63 -17.76 2.21 -20.89
N GLY A 64 -18.52 1.61 -21.83
CA GLY A 64 -18.17 1.60 -23.24
C GLY A 64 -17.04 0.64 -23.62
N TYR A 65 -16.48 -0.14 -22.70
CA TYR A 65 -15.53 -1.19 -23.03
C TYR A 65 -16.22 -2.42 -23.61
N PHE A 66 -15.63 -3.02 -24.64
CA PHE A 66 -16.17 -4.24 -25.22
C PHE A 66 -16.35 -5.33 -24.16
N MET A 67 -17.49 -5.97 -24.16
CA MET A 67 -17.87 -7.09 -23.31
C MET A 67 -18.51 -8.19 -24.14
N TRP A 68 -18.28 -9.42 -23.78
CA TRP A 68 -18.96 -10.58 -24.37
C TRP A 68 -20.36 -10.69 -23.76
N LEU A 69 -21.35 -10.45 -24.59
CA LEU A 69 -22.77 -10.47 -24.22
C LEU A 69 -23.50 -11.64 -24.91
N GLN A 70 -24.50 -12.18 -24.27
CA GLN A 70 -25.38 -13.20 -24.84
C GLN A 70 -26.27 -12.54 -25.91
N PRO A 71 -26.36 -13.11 -27.11
CA PRO A 71 -27.27 -12.59 -28.13
C PRO A 71 -28.73 -12.51 -27.64
N GLY A 72 -29.38 -11.39 -27.91
CA GLY A 72 -30.80 -11.15 -27.61
C GLY A 72 -31.13 -10.80 -26.15
N THR A 73 -30.24 -10.98 -25.19
CA THR A 73 -30.50 -10.70 -23.76
C THR A 73 -29.62 -9.63 -23.16
N ASN A 74 -28.51 -9.26 -23.84
CA ASN A 74 -27.47 -8.38 -23.33
C ASN A 74 -26.88 -8.84 -21.97
N ALA A 75 -27.07 -10.11 -21.61
CA ALA A 75 -26.50 -10.66 -20.39
C ALA A 75 -25.00 -10.90 -20.57
N VAL A 76 -24.19 -10.53 -19.58
CA VAL A 76 -22.76 -10.70 -19.61
C VAL A 76 -22.38 -12.19 -19.51
N ILE A 77 -21.51 -12.65 -20.41
CA ILE A 77 -20.96 -14.00 -20.40
C ILE A 77 -19.85 -14.07 -19.34
N GLY A 78 -20.16 -14.61 -18.15
CA GLY A 78 -19.27 -14.57 -16.97
C GLY A 78 -17.93 -15.32 -17.12
N ILE A 79 -17.86 -16.31 -18.01
CA ILE A 79 -16.62 -17.07 -18.29
C ILE A 79 -15.70 -16.37 -19.30
N ALA A 80 -16.23 -15.40 -20.05
CA ALA A 80 -15.42 -14.68 -21.04
C ALA A 80 -14.35 -13.81 -20.39
N PRO A 81 -13.19 -13.60 -21.06
CA PRO A 81 -12.15 -12.72 -20.54
C PRO A 81 -12.67 -11.27 -20.46
N LEU A 82 -12.22 -10.55 -19.41
CA LEU A 82 -12.49 -9.13 -19.30
C LEU A 82 -11.57 -8.33 -20.21
N ASN A 83 -12.07 -7.20 -20.70
CA ASN A 83 -11.27 -6.27 -21.48
C ASN A 83 -10.09 -5.76 -20.62
N PRO A 84 -8.82 -5.97 -21.04
CA PRO A 84 -7.66 -5.62 -20.24
C PRO A 84 -7.53 -4.11 -19.99
N ALA A 85 -7.99 -3.26 -20.92
CA ALA A 85 -7.98 -1.81 -20.74
C ALA A 85 -8.96 -1.39 -19.63
N SER A 86 -10.14 -2.02 -19.53
CA SER A 86 -11.09 -1.73 -18.47
C SER A 86 -10.55 -2.10 -17.07
N LEU A 87 -9.76 -3.17 -16.96
CA LEU A 87 -9.14 -3.59 -15.71
C LEU A 87 -8.15 -2.54 -15.18
N ILE A 88 -7.50 -1.82 -16.08
CA ILE A 88 -6.56 -0.75 -15.72
C ILE A 88 -7.29 0.55 -15.38
N ASP A 89 -8.28 0.92 -16.19
CA ASP A 89 -8.92 2.24 -16.11
C ASP A 89 -10.07 2.30 -15.08
N ASP A 90 -10.83 1.21 -14.96
CA ASP A 90 -12.01 1.14 -14.08
C ASP A 90 -11.71 0.62 -12.67
N ARG A 91 -10.45 0.27 -12.38
CA ARG A 91 -10.00 -0.13 -11.05
C ARG A 91 -8.87 0.76 -10.55
N SER A 92 -9.01 1.24 -9.33
CA SER A 92 -7.98 2.06 -8.68
C SER A 92 -7.57 1.43 -7.36
N MET A 93 -6.30 1.02 -7.25
CA MET A 93 -5.71 0.46 -6.04
C MET A 93 -4.56 1.37 -5.58
N LYS A 94 -4.76 2.06 -4.46
CA LYS A 94 -3.77 2.98 -3.88
C LYS A 94 -3.47 2.57 -2.46
N ALA A 95 -2.20 2.65 -2.07
CA ALA A 95 -1.79 2.44 -0.69
C ALA A 95 -0.81 3.52 -0.25
N ASN A 96 -1.07 4.07 0.92
CA ASN A 96 -0.19 5.02 1.59
C ASN A 96 0.34 4.37 2.87
N VAL A 97 1.65 4.44 3.06
CA VAL A 97 2.31 3.93 4.26
C VAL A 97 3.10 5.06 4.90
N TRP A 98 2.83 5.31 6.16
CA TRP A 98 3.64 6.14 7.02
C TRP A 98 4.31 5.25 8.06
N ARG A 99 5.62 5.41 8.28
CA ARG A 99 6.37 4.65 9.28
C ARG A 99 7.39 5.55 9.98
N SER A 100 7.46 5.42 11.29
CA SER A 100 8.49 6.04 12.10
C SER A 100 9.21 4.97 12.91
N ILE A 101 10.53 5.00 12.85
CA ILE A 101 11.41 4.11 13.60
C ILE A 101 12.35 4.99 14.39
N GLY A 102 12.51 4.71 15.67
CA GLY A 102 13.44 5.41 16.52
C GLY A 102 14.13 4.49 17.50
N ASN A 103 15.33 4.89 17.87
CA ASN A 103 16.13 4.25 18.88
C ASN A 103 16.75 5.33 19.75
N LEU A 104 16.72 5.12 21.06
CA LEU A 104 17.42 5.92 22.07
C LEU A 104 18.24 4.98 22.94
N GLN A 105 19.57 5.11 22.84
CA GLN A 105 20.51 4.38 23.67
C GLN A 105 21.18 5.37 24.63
N ILE A 106 21.22 5.02 25.91
CA ILE A 106 21.85 5.80 26.98
C ILE A 106 22.89 4.91 27.63
N ASP A 107 24.13 5.34 27.59
CA ASP A 107 25.27 4.70 28.26
C ASP A 107 25.75 5.61 29.38
N TYR A 108 25.77 5.11 30.62
CA TYR A 108 26.21 5.85 31.77
C TYR A 108 27.31 5.08 32.54
N ILE A 109 28.45 5.71 32.68
CA ILE A 109 29.58 5.21 33.47
C ILE A 109 29.46 5.83 34.86
N MET A 110 29.40 5.01 35.90
CA MET A 110 29.27 5.48 37.27
C MET A 110 30.58 6.20 37.72
N PRO A 111 30.53 7.50 38.11
CA PRO A 111 31.75 8.26 38.45
C PRO A 111 32.49 7.72 39.64
N PHE A 112 31.81 7.05 40.58
CA PHE A 112 32.39 6.47 41.79
C PHE A 112 32.94 5.04 41.57
N LEU A 113 32.51 4.37 40.49
CA LEU A 113 32.96 3.03 40.11
C LEU A 113 32.99 2.92 38.57
N PRO A 114 34.09 3.35 37.91
CA PRO A 114 34.16 3.41 36.44
C PRO A 114 34.02 2.07 35.74
N GLU A 115 34.19 0.98 36.46
CA GLU A 115 33.97 -0.38 35.96
C GLU A 115 32.47 -0.72 35.81
N LEU A 116 31.61 0.01 36.55
CA LEU A 116 30.17 -0.18 36.50
C LEU A 116 29.56 0.74 35.44
N ARG A 117 28.94 0.12 34.47
CA ARG A 117 28.22 0.80 33.37
C ARG A 117 26.76 0.40 33.37
N ALA A 118 25.89 1.34 33.15
CA ALA A 118 24.45 1.12 32.90
C ALA A 118 24.15 1.45 31.46
N ASN A 119 23.53 0.54 30.76
CA ASN A 119 23.04 0.73 29.40
C ASN A 119 21.52 0.61 29.36
N LEU A 120 20.86 1.62 28.80
CA LEU A 120 19.42 1.62 28.54
C LEU A 120 19.21 1.78 27.04
N ASN A 121 18.48 0.85 26.43
CA ASN A 121 18.14 0.89 25.02
C ASN A 121 16.61 0.88 24.87
N LEU A 122 16.09 1.95 24.27
CA LEU A 122 14.68 2.11 23.97
C LEU A 122 14.50 2.17 22.45
N GLY A 123 13.63 1.32 21.92
CA GLY A 123 13.32 1.28 20.50
C GLY A 123 11.83 1.36 20.25
N TYR A 124 11.45 2.01 19.17
CA TYR A 124 10.08 1.94 18.66
C TYR A 124 10.05 1.83 17.13
N ASP A 125 9.02 1.16 16.65
CA ASP A 125 8.68 1.06 15.22
C ASP A 125 7.17 1.15 15.09
N VAL A 126 6.68 2.26 14.57
CA VAL A 126 5.26 2.52 14.36
C VAL A 126 5.01 2.70 12.87
N SER A 127 4.09 1.91 12.32
CA SER A 127 3.68 2.06 10.94
C SER A 127 2.16 2.06 10.81
N LYS A 128 1.66 2.98 9.99
CA LYS A 128 0.25 3.06 9.59
C LYS A 128 0.18 2.93 8.08
N SER A 129 -0.55 1.92 7.62
CA SER A 129 -0.89 1.75 6.21
C SER A 129 -2.37 2.00 5.99
N THR A 130 -2.70 2.67 4.90
CA THR A 130 -4.07 2.85 4.43
C THR A 130 -4.11 2.44 2.98
N GLN A 131 -4.94 1.46 2.66
CA GLN A 131 -5.19 1.00 1.30
C GLN A 131 -6.59 1.41 0.90
N HIS A 132 -6.75 1.87 -0.33
CA HIS A 132 -8.00 2.25 -0.93
C HIS A 132 -8.17 1.52 -2.26
N ASN A 133 -9.11 0.60 -2.30
CA ASN A 133 -9.47 -0.19 -3.48
C ASN A 133 -10.82 0.31 -3.98
N LYS A 134 -10.85 0.78 -5.21
CA LYS A 134 -12.07 1.29 -5.84
C LYS A 134 -12.29 0.61 -7.18
N MET A 135 -13.47 0.06 -7.37
CA MET A 135 -14.00 -0.34 -8.67
C MET A 135 -15.09 0.64 -9.07
N PHE A 136 -14.96 1.23 -10.25
CA PHE A 136 -15.96 2.17 -10.74
C PHE A 136 -17.26 1.45 -11.10
N PRO A 137 -18.42 2.07 -10.84
CA PRO A 137 -19.69 1.50 -11.24
C PRO A 137 -19.75 1.35 -12.76
N ASN A 138 -20.61 0.47 -13.22
CA ASN A 138 -20.86 0.18 -14.63
C ASN A 138 -19.63 -0.35 -15.42
N SER A 139 -18.54 -0.73 -14.73
CA SER A 139 -17.38 -1.33 -15.39
C SER A 139 -17.59 -2.81 -15.70
N PRO A 140 -16.89 -3.39 -16.71
CA PRO A 140 -16.96 -4.82 -17.01
C PRO A 140 -16.75 -5.74 -15.82
N ILE A 141 -15.81 -5.38 -14.92
CA ILE A 141 -15.50 -6.16 -13.73
C ILE A 141 -16.67 -6.22 -12.74
N THR A 142 -17.41 -5.11 -12.58
CA THR A 142 -18.57 -5.06 -11.65
C THR A 142 -19.73 -5.92 -12.13
N TYR A 143 -19.92 -6.09 -13.42
CA TYR A 143 -20.90 -7.03 -13.98
C TYR A 143 -20.49 -8.47 -13.78
N LYS A 144 -19.19 -8.77 -13.77
CA LYS A 144 -18.68 -10.12 -13.57
C LYS A 144 -18.69 -10.51 -12.09
N GLU A 145 -18.19 -9.66 -11.20
CA GLU A 145 -18.01 -9.95 -9.78
C GLU A 145 -19.29 -9.73 -8.94
N ASN A 146 -20.05 -8.68 -9.21
CA ASN A 146 -21.23 -8.29 -8.41
C ASN A 146 -22.55 -8.84 -8.95
N LYS A 147 -22.59 -10.09 -9.39
CA LYS A 147 -23.81 -10.76 -9.88
C LYS A 147 -24.57 -9.98 -10.95
N LYS A 148 -23.84 -9.30 -11.83
CA LYS A 148 -24.37 -8.57 -12.99
C LYS A 148 -25.12 -7.26 -12.67
N LEU A 149 -24.93 -6.69 -11.49
CA LEU A 149 -25.62 -5.46 -11.09
C LEU A 149 -24.90 -4.18 -11.53
N GLY A 150 -23.65 -4.26 -12.01
CA GLY A 150 -22.87 -3.09 -12.41
C GLY A 150 -22.55 -2.12 -11.27
N LEU A 151 -22.72 -2.55 -10.03
CA LEU A 151 -22.48 -1.71 -8.85
C LEU A 151 -20.99 -1.57 -8.59
N GLY A 152 -20.54 -0.33 -8.38
CA GLY A 152 -19.18 -0.05 -7.97
C GLY A 152 -18.89 -0.54 -6.55
N GLN A 153 -17.61 -0.64 -6.22
CA GLN A 153 -17.15 -0.98 -4.88
C GLN A 153 -16.10 0.04 -4.43
N ASP A 154 -16.21 0.49 -3.19
CA ASP A 154 -15.24 1.37 -2.55
C ASP A 154 -14.87 0.79 -1.20
N GLU A 155 -13.61 0.31 -1.08
CA GLU A 155 -13.10 -0.36 0.11
C GLU A 155 -11.88 0.40 0.64
N LYS A 156 -11.90 0.70 1.92
CA LYS A 156 -10.79 1.32 2.62
C LYS A 156 -10.32 0.44 3.77
N LEU A 157 -9.08 0.00 3.69
CA LEU A 157 -8.41 -0.79 4.72
C LEU A 157 -7.39 0.10 5.44
N SER A 158 -7.37 0.02 6.77
CA SER A 158 -6.37 0.72 7.58
C SER A 158 -5.75 -0.25 8.57
N GLN A 159 -4.41 -0.27 8.63
CA GLN A 159 -3.65 -1.11 9.54
C GLN A 159 -2.65 -0.25 10.31
N LEU A 160 -2.60 -0.43 11.63
CA LEU A 160 -1.62 0.17 12.51
C LEU A 160 -0.79 -0.94 13.16
N LYS A 161 0.55 -0.86 13.02
CA LYS A 161 1.50 -1.74 13.69
C LYS A 161 2.35 -0.90 14.63
N ARG A 162 2.57 -1.42 15.84
CA ARG A 162 3.41 -0.80 16.85
C ARG A 162 4.29 -1.87 17.48
N ASN A 163 5.60 -1.66 17.45
CA ASN A 163 6.59 -2.48 18.13
C ASN A 163 7.38 -1.58 19.05
N GLN A 164 7.72 -2.07 20.23
CA GLN A 164 8.52 -1.38 21.22
C GLN A 164 9.58 -2.34 21.75
N LEU A 165 10.76 -1.81 22.04
CA LEU A 165 11.86 -2.53 22.62
C LEU A 165 12.35 -1.74 23.85
N LEU A 166 12.61 -2.45 24.94
CA LEU A 166 13.26 -1.93 26.13
C LEU A 166 14.25 -2.97 26.59
N ASP A 167 15.55 -2.61 26.59
CA ASP A 167 16.62 -3.40 27.13
C ASP A 167 17.38 -2.59 28.18
N PHE A 168 17.73 -3.23 29.28
CA PHE A 168 18.54 -2.66 30.34
C PHE A 168 19.57 -3.69 30.81
N TYR A 169 20.85 -3.32 30.84
CA TYR A 169 21.96 -4.15 31.33
C TYR A 169 23.13 -3.31 31.84
#